data_c904f9fbbc675e626dbb60c719839060
#
_entry.id   c904f9fbbc675e626dbb60c719839060
#
_cell.length_a   1.000
_cell.length_b   1.000
_cell.length_c   1.000
_cell.angle_alpha   90.00
_cell.angle_beta   90.00
_cell.angle_gamma   90.00
#
_symmetry.space_group_name_H-M   'P 1'
#
loop_
_entity.id
_entity.type
_entity.pdbx_description
1 polymer ?
#
loop_
_entity_poly.entity_id
_entity_poly.type
_entity_poly.pdbx_seq_one_letter_code
_entity_poly.pdbx_strand_id
1 'polypeptide(L)'
;MTPLIAFVETPANHVTVWSYLIYLAISIALTVWVARTLHKNGRIFLVDSFLGNEPLADSVNHLLVVGFYLVNTGFVSLALKYGEKAIDAQTAVEILSTKVGLVLIVLGVMHFFNLLVFSKLRRRALNHRTVPPPLPQTHMSPV
;
A
#
# COMPACT_ATOMS: atom_id res chain seq x y z
N MET A 1 30.18 40.24 18.37
CA MET A 1 29.40 39.35 19.23
C MET A 1 28.12 39.02 18.51
N THR A 2 28.11 37.91 17.84
CA THR A 2 26.87 37.35 17.28
C THR A 2 26.03 36.82 18.42
N PRO A 3 24.81 37.28 18.61
CA PRO A 3 23.97 36.75 19.66
C PRO A 3 23.56 35.35 19.27
N LEU A 4 24.06 34.39 20.01
CA LEU A 4 23.66 32.99 20.04
C LEU A 4 22.20 32.80 20.56
N ILE A 5 21.40 33.87 20.52
CA ILE A 5 20.09 34.00 21.15
C ILE A 5 18.96 34.03 20.10
N ALA A 6 19.25 33.65 18.87
CA ALA A 6 18.22 33.61 17.82
C ALA A 6 17.54 32.27 17.65
N PHE A 7 17.78 31.30 18.54
CA PHE A 7 16.92 30.12 18.68
C PHE A 7 15.89 30.31 19.79
N VAL A 8 15.26 31.48 19.81
CA VAL A 8 13.96 31.57 20.47
C VAL A 8 12.99 30.81 19.60
N GLU A 9 12.84 29.55 19.93
CA GLU A 9 11.79 28.72 19.37
C GLU A 9 10.46 29.36 19.61
N THR A 10 9.93 30.03 18.57
CA THR A 10 8.61 30.64 18.66
C THR A 10 7.59 29.50 18.87
N PRO A 11 6.54 29.71 19.70
CA PRO A 11 5.54 28.65 19.95
C PRO A 11 4.93 28.08 18.68
N ALA A 12 4.90 28.83 17.60
CA ALA A 12 4.48 28.37 16.28
C ALA A 12 5.37 27.23 15.72
N ASN A 13 6.66 27.20 16.03
CA ASN A 13 7.57 26.16 15.57
C ASN A 13 7.27 24.81 16.26
N HIS A 14 6.95 24.83 17.55
CA HIS A 14 6.58 23.60 18.29
C HIS A 14 5.29 22.99 17.75
N VAL A 15 4.25 23.80 17.50
CA VAL A 15 2.98 23.32 16.94
C VAL A 15 3.19 22.68 15.58
N THR A 16 4.00 23.28 14.72
CA THR A 16 4.32 22.74 13.39
C THR A 16 5.08 21.41 13.48
N VAL A 17 6.11 21.35 14.33
CA VAL A 17 6.90 20.10 14.52
C VAL A 17 6.03 18.98 15.07
N TRP A 18 5.22 19.24 16.10
CA TRP A 18 4.30 18.25 16.65
C TRP A 18 3.28 17.77 15.62
N SER A 19 2.75 18.64 14.79
CA SER A 19 1.82 18.27 13.71
C SER A 19 2.47 17.32 12.71
N TYR A 20 3.73 17.57 12.33
CA TYR A 20 4.46 16.67 11.45
C TYR A 20 4.75 15.30 12.10
N LEU A 21 5.11 15.29 13.37
CA LEU A 21 5.37 14.04 14.10
C LEU A 21 4.11 13.21 14.25
N ILE A 22 2.99 13.83 14.61
CA ILE A 22 1.69 13.15 14.73
C ILE A 22 1.24 12.62 13.36
N TYR A 23 1.34 13.43 12.30
CA TYR A 23 1.05 13.00 10.94
C TYR A 23 1.88 11.78 10.55
N LEU A 24 3.19 11.82 10.77
CA LEU A 24 4.09 10.76 10.43
C LEU A 24 3.76 9.47 11.21
N ALA A 25 3.52 9.59 12.52
CA ALA A 25 3.17 8.47 13.37
C ALA A 25 1.85 7.79 12.92
N ILE A 26 0.80 8.57 12.64
CA ILE A 26 -0.47 8.05 12.16
C ILE A 26 -0.30 7.40 10.78
N SER A 27 0.41 8.04 9.85
CA SER A 27 0.62 7.54 8.49
C SER A 27 1.39 6.21 8.49
N ILE A 28 2.43 6.10 9.31
CA ILE A 28 3.21 4.86 9.46
C ILE A 28 2.34 3.77 10.08
N ALA A 29 1.61 4.06 11.16
CA ALA A 29 0.74 3.09 11.83
C ALA A 29 -0.32 2.53 10.86
N LEU A 30 -0.99 3.40 10.10
CA LEU A 30 -1.97 3.01 9.08
C LEU A 30 -1.33 2.18 7.96
N THR A 31 -0.18 2.61 7.45
CA THR A 31 0.52 1.87 6.39
C THR A 31 0.90 0.47 6.84
N VAL A 32 1.45 0.33 8.05
CA VAL A 32 1.83 -0.99 8.61
C VAL A 32 0.59 -1.86 8.84
N TRP A 33 -0.49 -1.29 9.36
CA TRP A 33 -1.73 -2.03 9.60
C TRP A 33 -2.33 -2.56 8.30
N VAL A 34 -2.44 -1.72 7.26
CA VAL A 34 -2.96 -2.11 5.94
C VAL A 34 -2.04 -3.12 5.27
N ALA A 35 -0.72 -2.92 5.32
CA ALA A 35 0.25 -3.85 4.75
C ALA A 35 0.17 -5.25 5.38
N ARG A 36 0.03 -5.34 6.70
CA ARG A 36 -0.14 -6.62 7.40
C ARG A 36 -1.44 -7.32 7.03
N THR A 37 -2.52 -6.55 6.94
CA THR A 37 -3.83 -7.05 6.51
C THR A 37 -3.76 -7.58 5.08
N LEU A 38 -3.13 -6.83 4.18
CA LEU A 38 -2.91 -7.21 2.79
C LEU A 38 -2.05 -8.46 2.66
N HIS A 39 -0.94 -8.55 3.42
CA HIS A 39 -0.06 -9.70 3.41
C HIS A 39 -0.78 -10.99 3.83
N LYS A 40 -1.52 -10.92 4.94
CA LYS A 40 -2.24 -12.07 5.48
C LYS A 40 -3.35 -12.56 4.54
N ASN A 41 -4.20 -11.65 4.07
CA ASN A 41 -5.35 -12.00 3.25
C ASN A 41 -4.97 -12.22 1.78
N GLY A 42 -3.97 -11.48 1.27
CA GLY A 42 -3.48 -11.60 -0.10
C GLY A 42 -2.88 -12.97 -0.41
N ARG A 43 -2.22 -13.60 0.58
CA ARG A 43 -1.65 -14.94 0.42
C ARG A 43 -2.70 -15.97 -0.01
N ILE A 44 -3.88 -15.95 0.62
CA ILE A 44 -4.96 -16.90 0.31
C ILE A 44 -5.41 -16.76 -1.14
N PHE A 45 -5.59 -15.53 -1.62
CA PHE A 45 -5.97 -15.25 -3.01
C PHE A 45 -4.89 -15.67 -4.00
N LEU A 46 -3.62 -15.47 -3.66
CA LEU A 46 -2.50 -15.81 -4.53
C LEU A 46 -2.31 -17.34 -4.64
N VAL A 47 -2.40 -18.07 -3.53
CA VAL A 47 -2.33 -19.54 -3.54
C VAL A 47 -3.43 -20.11 -4.44
N ASP A 48 -4.65 -19.61 -4.33
CA ASP A 48 -5.75 -20.02 -5.20
C ASP A 48 -5.51 -19.63 -6.68
N SER A 49 -4.97 -18.43 -6.91
CA SER A 49 -4.67 -17.93 -8.26
C SER A 49 -3.53 -18.67 -8.95
N PHE A 50 -2.55 -19.16 -8.21
CA PHE A 50 -1.42 -19.95 -8.71
C PHE A 50 -1.61 -21.46 -8.59
N LEU A 51 -2.89 -21.90 -8.47
CA LEU A 51 -3.26 -23.31 -8.51
C LEU A 51 -2.58 -24.16 -7.40
N GLY A 52 -2.38 -23.58 -6.23
CA GLY A 52 -1.76 -24.22 -5.08
C GLY A 52 -0.23 -24.19 -5.07
N ASN A 53 0.40 -23.45 -5.98
CA ASN A 53 1.86 -23.25 -5.94
C ASN A 53 2.20 -22.23 -4.84
N GLU A 54 2.34 -22.72 -3.61
CA GLU A 54 2.60 -21.88 -2.43
C GLU A 54 3.90 -21.10 -2.52
N PRO A 55 5.07 -21.65 -2.95
CA PRO A 55 6.30 -20.88 -3.02
C PRO A 55 6.20 -19.67 -3.96
N LEU A 56 5.52 -19.83 -5.09
CA LEU A 56 5.29 -18.74 -6.03
C LEU A 56 4.33 -17.69 -5.46
N ALA A 57 3.24 -18.14 -4.84
CA ALA A 57 2.28 -17.26 -4.18
C ALA A 57 2.93 -16.42 -3.07
N ASP A 58 3.77 -17.03 -2.25
CA ASP A 58 4.48 -16.34 -1.16
C ASP A 58 5.48 -15.32 -1.70
N SER A 59 6.22 -15.65 -2.76
CA SER A 59 7.16 -14.74 -3.40
C SER A 59 6.46 -13.51 -3.99
N VAL A 60 5.37 -13.71 -4.72
CA VAL A 60 4.59 -12.61 -5.30
C VAL A 60 3.93 -11.78 -4.21
N ASN A 61 3.37 -12.39 -3.17
CA ASN A 61 2.79 -11.68 -2.04
C ASN A 61 3.83 -10.79 -1.33
N HIS A 62 5.04 -11.28 -1.14
CA HIS A 62 6.12 -10.50 -0.56
C HIS A 62 6.49 -9.28 -1.42
N LEU A 63 6.63 -9.47 -2.74
CA LEU A 63 6.91 -8.38 -3.67
C LEU A 63 5.81 -7.31 -3.67
N LEU A 64 4.54 -7.71 -3.62
CA LEU A 64 3.41 -6.79 -3.54
C LEU A 64 3.43 -5.96 -2.25
N VAL A 65 3.75 -6.58 -1.13
CA VAL A 65 3.87 -5.87 0.16
C VAL A 65 5.04 -4.90 0.15
N VAL A 66 6.19 -5.30 -0.39
CA VAL A 66 7.34 -4.39 -0.55
C VAL A 66 6.99 -3.21 -1.45
N GLY A 67 6.37 -3.45 -2.60
CA GLY A 67 5.90 -2.40 -3.50
C GLY A 67 4.90 -1.45 -2.83
N PHE A 68 3.98 -2.00 -2.04
CA PHE A 68 3.03 -1.21 -1.25
C PHE A 68 3.75 -0.28 -0.26
N TYR A 69 4.74 -0.78 0.49
CA TYR A 69 5.53 0.05 1.41
C TYR A 69 6.30 1.14 0.67
N LEU A 70 6.93 0.83 -0.47
CA LEU A 70 7.70 1.80 -1.25
C LEU A 70 6.82 2.96 -1.73
N VAL A 71 5.67 2.67 -2.33
CA VAL A 71 4.75 3.68 -2.83
C VAL A 71 4.23 4.56 -1.69
N ASN A 72 3.78 3.94 -0.59
CA ASN A 72 3.23 4.70 0.54
C ASN A 72 4.30 5.53 1.27
N THR A 73 5.51 4.99 1.46
CA THR A 73 6.62 5.76 2.04
C THR A 73 6.99 6.94 1.16
N GLY A 74 7.05 6.74 -0.16
CA GLY A 74 7.28 7.81 -1.12
C GLY A 74 6.20 8.89 -1.04
N PHE A 75 4.93 8.49 -1.01
CA PHE A 75 3.82 9.42 -0.88
C PHE A 75 3.84 10.21 0.44
N VAL A 76 4.03 9.53 1.58
CA VAL A 76 4.13 10.17 2.89
C VAL A 76 5.28 11.18 2.92
N SER A 77 6.43 10.85 2.33
CA SER A 77 7.59 11.73 2.24
C SER A 77 7.29 12.97 1.38
N LEU A 78 6.60 12.81 0.25
CA LEU A 78 6.17 13.94 -0.59
C LEU A 78 5.17 14.83 0.14
N ALA A 79 4.20 14.26 0.82
CA ALA A 79 3.20 15.01 1.57
C ALA A 79 3.78 15.80 2.74
N LEU A 80 4.90 15.35 3.33
CA LEU A 80 5.66 16.14 4.31
C LEU A 80 6.27 17.41 3.69
N LYS A 81 6.79 17.31 2.47
CA LYS A 81 7.43 18.43 1.78
C LYS A 81 6.44 19.52 1.36
N TYR A 82 5.26 19.13 0.91
CA TYR A 82 4.23 20.03 0.40
C TYR A 82 3.21 20.35 1.51
N GLY A 83 3.63 21.05 2.56
CA GLY A 83 2.75 21.39 3.65
C GLY A 83 2.83 22.87 4.04
N GLU A 84 1.68 23.46 4.31
CA GLU A 84 1.60 24.76 4.95
C GLU A 84 2.09 24.68 6.40
N LYS A 85 2.71 25.75 6.89
CA LYS A 85 3.15 25.83 8.28
C LYS A 85 1.94 26.12 9.16
N ALA A 86 1.74 25.30 10.17
CA ALA A 86 0.71 25.54 11.16
C ALA A 86 1.12 26.73 12.06
N ILE A 87 0.25 27.72 12.13
CA ILE A 87 0.48 28.94 12.94
C ILE A 87 -0.13 28.76 14.33
N ASP A 88 -1.24 28.02 14.40
CA ASP A 88 -1.99 27.75 15.64
C ASP A 88 -2.49 26.30 15.68
N ALA A 89 -3.08 25.89 16.81
CA ALA A 89 -3.58 24.55 17.00
C ALA A 89 -4.74 24.19 16.06
N GLN A 90 -5.59 25.14 15.69
CA GLN A 90 -6.70 24.90 14.77
C GLN A 90 -6.18 24.62 13.37
N THR A 91 -5.30 25.44 12.85
CA THR A 91 -4.64 25.26 11.54
C THR A 91 -3.85 23.93 11.52
N ALA A 92 -3.20 23.56 12.62
CA ALA A 92 -2.50 22.29 12.74
C ALA A 92 -3.43 21.09 12.56
N VAL A 93 -4.61 21.11 13.20
CA VAL A 93 -5.61 20.03 13.07
C VAL A 93 -6.17 19.96 11.66
N GLU A 94 -6.45 21.07 11.03
CA GLU A 94 -6.97 21.12 9.65
C GLU A 94 -5.95 20.57 8.65
N ILE A 95 -4.69 20.98 8.73
CA ILE A 95 -3.61 20.47 7.89
C ILE A 95 -3.38 18.99 8.13
N LEU A 96 -3.36 18.56 9.39
CA LEU A 96 -3.19 17.15 9.77
C LEU A 96 -4.32 16.29 9.21
N SER A 97 -5.57 16.72 9.36
CA SER A 97 -6.76 16.03 8.85
C SER A 97 -6.69 15.86 7.34
N THR A 98 -6.35 16.93 6.62
CA THR A 98 -6.22 16.90 5.16
C THR A 98 -5.13 15.93 4.71
N LYS A 99 -3.96 15.94 5.33
CA LYS A 99 -2.85 15.06 4.99
C LYS A 99 -3.14 13.60 5.31
N VAL A 100 -3.70 13.32 6.48
CA VAL A 100 -4.10 11.95 6.85
C VAL A 100 -5.21 11.46 5.94
N GLY A 101 -6.20 12.30 5.63
CA GLY A 101 -7.27 11.98 4.69
C GLY A 101 -6.73 11.61 3.31
N LEU A 102 -5.76 12.36 2.80
CA LEU A 102 -5.13 12.07 1.52
C LEU A 102 -4.36 10.73 1.54
N VAL A 103 -3.62 10.44 2.62
CA VAL A 103 -2.95 9.13 2.81
C VAL A 103 -3.97 7.99 2.79
N LEU A 104 -5.10 8.15 3.49
CA LEU A 104 -6.16 7.13 3.50
C LEU A 104 -6.76 6.90 2.12
N ILE A 105 -6.97 7.95 1.32
CA ILE A 105 -7.45 7.81 -0.06
C ILE A 105 -6.44 7.03 -0.91
N VAL A 106 -5.15 7.36 -0.84
CA VAL A 106 -4.10 6.65 -1.57
C VAL A 106 -4.03 5.19 -1.15
N LEU A 107 -4.06 4.90 0.16
CA LEU A 107 -4.10 3.54 0.69
C LEU A 107 -5.34 2.78 0.20
N GLY A 108 -6.49 3.41 0.19
CA GLY A 108 -7.75 2.84 -0.32
C GLY A 108 -7.66 2.49 -1.81
N VAL A 109 -7.20 3.41 -2.64
CA VAL A 109 -7.00 3.19 -4.08
C VAL A 109 -6.01 2.06 -4.34
N MET A 110 -4.88 2.03 -3.63
CA MET A 110 -3.90 0.95 -3.73
C MET A 110 -4.48 -0.40 -3.30
N HIS A 111 -5.28 -0.41 -2.25
CA HIS A 111 -5.94 -1.62 -1.78
C HIS A 111 -6.93 -2.16 -2.83
N PHE A 112 -7.80 -1.31 -3.39
CA PHE A 112 -8.70 -1.69 -4.48
C PHE A 112 -7.96 -2.17 -5.72
N PHE A 113 -6.86 -1.52 -6.08
CA PHE A 113 -6.03 -1.94 -7.20
C PHE A 113 -5.48 -3.36 -6.97
N ASN A 114 -4.97 -3.67 -5.78
CA ASN A 114 -4.50 -5.00 -5.44
C ASN A 114 -5.62 -6.05 -5.55
N LEU A 115 -6.83 -5.75 -5.06
CA LEU A 115 -7.99 -6.64 -5.19
C LEU A 115 -8.34 -6.90 -6.66
N LEU A 116 -8.30 -5.87 -7.52
CA LEU A 116 -8.56 -6.01 -8.95
C LEU A 116 -7.51 -6.90 -9.64
N VAL A 117 -6.24 -6.71 -9.31
CA VAL A 117 -5.14 -7.53 -9.83
C VAL A 117 -5.33 -8.99 -9.45
N PHE A 118 -5.61 -9.29 -8.18
CA PHE A 118 -5.85 -10.66 -7.70
C PHE A 118 -7.08 -11.30 -8.36
N SER A 119 -8.17 -10.56 -8.48
CA SER A 119 -9.39 -11.04 -9.15
C SER A 119 -9.12 -11.39 -10.62
N LYS A 120 -8.31 -10.58 -11.30
CA LYS A 120 -7.94 -10.81 -12.69
C LYS A 120 -7.02 -12.02 -12.86
N LEU A 121 -6.06 -12.20 -11.96
CA LEU A 121 -5.16 -13.36 -11.92
C LEU A 121 -5.95 -14.66 -11.70
N ARG A 122 -6.87 -14.64 -10.73
CA ARG A 122 -7.74 -15.78 -10.45
C ARG A 122 -8.59 -16.19 -11.66
N ARG A 123 -9.21 -15.22 -12.34
CA ARG A 123 -10.01 -15.48 -13.55
C ARG A 123 -9.17 -16.12 -14.66
N ARG A 124 -7.93 -15.65 -14.87
CA ARG A 124 -7.01 -16.24 -15.85
C ARG A 124 -6.65 -17.68 -15.49
N ALA A 125 -6.32 -17.95 -14.23
CA ALA A 125 -5.98 -19.29 -13.76
C ALA A 125 -7.14 -20.29 -13.94
N LEU A 126 -8.37 -19.86 -13.67
CA LEU A 126 -9.57 -20.70 -13.87
C LEU A 126 -9.83 -20.98 -15.35
N ASN A 127 -9.65 -19.99 -16.23
CA ASN A 127 -9.85 -20.19 -17.68
C ASN A 127 -8.86 -21.18 -18.30
N HIS A 128 -7.64 -21.28 -17.78
CA HIS A 128 -6.67 -22.26 -18.22
C HIS A 128 -7.04 -23.70 -17.81
N ARG A 129 -7.86 -23.89 -16.77
CA ARG A 129 -8.34 -25.21 -16.34
C ARG A 129 -9.49 -25.76 -17.19
N THR A 130 -10.20 -24.91 -17.92
CA THR A 130 -11.39 -25.30 -18.72
C THR A 130 -11.07 -25.75 -20.13
N VAL A 131 -9.79 -25.82 -20.53
CA VAL A 131 -9.41 -26.43 -21.80
C VAL A 131 -9.34 -27.94 -21.57
N PRO A 132 -10.30 -28.73 -22.08
CA PRO A 132 -10.23 -30.19 -21.96
C PRO A 132 -8.99 -30.67 -22.68
N PRO A 133 -8.31 -31.75 -22.17
CA PRO A 133 -7.20 -32.38 -22.88
C PRO A 133 -7.69 -32.87 -24.24
N PRO A 134 -6.88 -32.72 -25.30
CA PRO A 134 -7.24 -33.24 -26.60
C PRO A 134 -7.55 -34.75 -26.48
N LEU A 135 -8.69 -35.15 -27.00
CA LEU A 135 -9.10 -36.57 -27.04
C LEU A 135 -8.00 -37.38 -27.68
N PRO A 136 -7.66 -38.58 -27.13
CA PRO A 136 -6.72 -39.49 -27.79
C PRO A 136 -7.26 -39.79 -29.18
N GLN A 137 -6.46 -39.51 -30.20
CA GLN A 137 -6.79 -39.90 -31.55
C GLN A 137 -6.71 -41.43 -31.60
N THR A 138 -7.85 -42.08 -31.68
CA THR A 138 -7.94 -43.51 -31.95
C THR A 138 -7.39 -43.70 -33.35
N HIS A 139 -6.18 -44.22 -33.47
CA HIS A 139 -5.67 -44.77 -34.72
C HIS A 139 -6.59 -45.91 -35.11
N MET A 140 -7.52 -45.64 -36.02
CA MET A 140 -8.16 -46.72 -36.78
C MET A 140 -7.08 -47.29 -37.70
N SER A 141 -6.55 -48.45 -37.37
CA SER A 141 -5.77 -49.24 -38.30
C SER A 141 -6.69 -49.67 -39.42
N PRO A 142 -6.36 -49.45 -40.70
CA PRO A 142 -7.10 -50.02 -41.81
C PRO A 142 -6.84 -51.54 -41.82
N VAL A 143 -7.91 -52.33 -41.91
CA VAL A 143 -7.90 -53.76 -42.17
C VAL A 143 -7.60 -53.97 -43.65
#